data_84232123f2d0ea3953a14c0811efd70a
#
_entry.id   84232123f2d0ea3953a14c0811efd70a
#
_cell.length_a   1.000
_cell.length_b   1.000
_cell.length_c   1.000
_cell.angle_alpha   90.00
_cell.angle_beta   90.00
_cell.angle_gamma   90.00
#
_symmetry.space_group_name_H-M   'P 1'
#
loop_
_entity.id
_entity.type
_entity.pdbx_description
1 polymer ?
#
loop_
_entity_poly.entity_id
_entity_poly.type
_entity_poly.pdbx_seq_one_letter_code
_entity_poly.pdbx_strand_id
1 'polypeptide(L)'
;KRNSLIADLAQCEVLIPEVGHRFRDLRALINGLDCRRRLPQIEVARGDDAVALGFRHLDPLSPADQDALVAFCRENGLQCYLQPGNESTVHRVWPEQGEERLYYRHPQADVEMAFHPSDFTQVNAEINRRMVPLALELLEVQAHHQVLDLFCGLGNFTIPAARRAAGVVGVEASDAMVRRGYENARRNGLENVAFHAWDLDSEPKGQPWARQRYERVLLDPPRSGALEMVRMMPQFGAEKLVYVSCNPATLARDAGELVARGYRLSGAGVMDMFPHTAHVESIALFDRR
;
A
#
# COMPACT_ATOMS: atom_id res chain seq x y z
N LYS A 1 22.43 -12.10 2.77
CA LYS A 1 23.61 -11.22 2.96
C LYS A 1 23.34 -9.96 2.16
N ARG A 2 23.28 -8.79 2.81
CA ARG A 2 23.24 -7.50 2.13
C ARG A 2 24.59 -7.30 1.45
N ASN A 3 24.62 -7.41 0.12
CA ASN A 3 25.80 -7.11 -0.67
C ASN A 3 25.66 -5.66 -1.17
N SER A 4 26.74 -4.90 -1.14
CA SER A 4 26.79 -3.53 -1.68
C SER A 4 26.93 -3.47 -3.21
N LEU A 5 26.94 -4.63 -3.88
CA LEU A 5 27.07 -4.71 -5.32
C LEU A 5 25.73 -4.45 -6.00
N ILE A 6 25.74 -3.53 -6.94
CA ILE A 6 24.62 -3.24 -7.84
C ILE A 6 24.82 -4.06 -9.11
N ALA A 7 23.80 -4.80 -9.54
CA ALA A 7 23.84 -5.56 -10.77
C ALA A 7 23.72 -4.61 -11.98
N ASP A 8 24.56 -4.83 -12.97
CA ASP A 8 24.49 -4.13 -14.25
C ASP A 8 23.47 -4.84 -15.15
N LEU A 9 22.21 -4.41 -15.07
CA LEU A 9 21.10 -5.02 -15.80
C LEU A 9 20.85 -4.30 -17.12
N ALA A 10 20.59 -5.07 -18.18
CA ALA A 10 20.10 -4.56 -19.45
C ALA A 10 18.58 -4.41 -19.47
N GLN A 11 17.88 -5.21 -18.67
CA GLN A 11 16.44 -5.22 -18.46
C GLN A 11 16.11 -5.81 -17.08
N CYS A 12 14.89 -5.58 -16.59
CA CYS A 12 14.40 -6.11 -15.34
C CYS A 12 13.00 -6.71 -15.53
N GLU A 13 12.91 -8.04 -15.33
CA GLU A 13 11.65 -8.79 -15.46
C GLU A 13 10.71 -8.62 -14.24
N VAL A 14 11.22 -8.04 -13.14
CA VAL A 14 10.41 -7.79 -11.94
C VAL A 14 9.61 -6.50 -12.06
N LEU A 15 10.17 -5.51 -12.78
CA LEU A 15 9.47 -4.27 -13.06
C LEU A 15 8.48 -4.44 -14.21
N ILE A 16 7.47 -3.57 -14.23
CA ILE A 16 6.54 -3.48 -15.35
C ILE A 16 7.31 -3.27 -16.67
N PRO A 17 6.85 -3.87 -17.78
CA PRO A 17 7.57 -3.83 -19.06
C PRO A 17 7.87 -2.42 -19.55
N GLU A 18 6.96 -1.46 -19.29
CA GLU A 18 7.10 -0.06 -19.67
C GLU A 18 8.37 0.61 -19.10
N VAL A 19 8.89 0.09 -18.00
CA VAL A 19 10.12 0.56 -17.36
C VAL A 19 11.21 -0.51 -17.42
N GLY A 20 10.86 -1.77 -17.12
CA GLY A 20 11.81 -2.88 -17.04
C GLY A 20 12.61 -3.11 -18.32
N HIS A 21 11.99 -2.93 -19.49
CA HIS A 21 12.64 -3.08 -20.79
C HIS A 21 13.45 -1.84 -21.23
N ARG A 22 13.42 -0.74 -20.45
CA ARG A 22 14.07 0.52 -20.79
C ARG A 22 15.35 0.81 -19.99
N PHE A 23 15.93 -0.18 -19.34
CA PHE A 23 17.13 0.02 -18.51
C PHE A 23 18.30 0.61 -19.28
N ARG A 24 18.47 0.24 -20.57
CA ARG A 24 19.51 0.81 -21.43
C ARG A 24 19.26 2.29 -21.71
N ASP A 25 18.01 2.66 -21.98
CA ASP A 25 17.62 4.03 -22.28
C ASP A 25 17.71 4.92 -21.03
N LEU A 26 17.25 4.40 -19.87
CA LEU A 26 17.42 5.05 -18.57
C LEU A 26 18.89 5.28 -18.23
N ARG A 27 19.75 4.29 -18.50
CA ARG A 27 21.20 4.44 -18.33
C ARG A 27 21.77 5.52 -19.23
N ALA A 28 21.39 5.55 -20.51
CA ALA A 28 21.84 6.57 -21.45
C ALA A 28 21.40 7.96 -20.99
N LEU A 29 20.13 8.11 -20.57
CA LEU A 29 19.60 9.33 -19.98
C LEU A 29 20.45 9.78 -18.79
N ILE A 30 20.60 8.93 -17.76
CA ILE A 30 21.31 9.30 -16.52
C ILE A 30 22.76 9.65 -16.81
N ASN A 31 23.45 8.93 -17.70
CA ASN A 31 24.85 9.23 -18.04
C ASN A 31 25.01 10.59 -18.77
N GLY A 32 23.96 11.07 -19.45
CA GLY A 32 23.94 12.37 -20.11
C GLY A 32 23.69 13.55 -19.17
N LEU A 33 23.21 13.32 -17.93
CA LEU A 33 22.91 14.39 -16.98
C LEU A 33 24.16 14.92 -16.29
N ASP A 34 24.18 16.22 -16.03
CA ASP A 34 25.21 16.84 -15.18
C ASP A 34 25.11 16.32 -13.74
N CYS A 35 23.87 16.14 -13.24
CA CYS A 35 23.59 15.65 -11.89
C CYS A 35 23.76 14.12 -11.69
N ARG A 36 24.23 13.35 -12.69
CA ARG A 36 24.24 11.86 -12.69
C ARG A 36 24.79 11.21 -11.43
N ARG A 37 25.75 11.84 -10.74
CA ARG A 37 26.33 11.34 -9.49
C ARG A 37 25.53 11.75 -8.25
N ARG A 38 24.52 12.58 -8.42
CA ARG A 38 23.68 13.14 -7.36
C ARG A 38 22.21 12.75 -7.53
N LEU A 39 21.95 11.74 -8.34
CA LEU A 39 20.64 11.13 -8.57
C LEU A 39 20.67 9.67 -8.09
N PRO A 40 20.46 9.43 -6.77
CA PRO A 40 20.69 8.12 -6.13
C PRO A 40 19.59 7.09 -6.41
N GLN A 41 18.39 7.51 -6.82
CA GLN A 41 17.23 6.64 -6.88
C GLN A 41 16.23 7.10 -7.94
N ILE A 42 15.63 6.12 -8.60
CA ILE A 42 14.43 6.28 -9.43
C ILE A 42 13.37 5.38 -8.82
N GLU A 43 12.23 5.97 -8.49
CA GLU A 43 11.05 5.25 -8.02
C GLU A 43 10.08 5.06 -9.19
N VAL A 44 9.41 3.90 -9.19
CA VAL A 44 8.41 3.56 -10.21
C VAL A 44 7.08 3.37 -9.50
N ALA A 45 6.08 4.16 -9.88
CA ALA A 45 4.71 3.99 -9.42
C ALA A 45 3.81 3.69 -10.62
N ARG A 46 2.91 2.71 -10.47
CA ARG A 46 1.99 2.30 -11.53
C ARG A 46 0.54 2.39 -11.06
N GLY A 47 -0.24 3.16 -11.80
CA GLY A 47 -1.71 3.08 -11.82
C GLY A 47 -2.20 2.17 -12.94
N ASP A 48 -3.51 2.08 -13.10
CA ASP A 48 -4.13 1.29 -14.17
C ASP A 48 -3.88 1.93 -15.55
N ASP A 49 -3.90 3.25 -15.60
CA ASP A 49 -3.86 4.03 -16.84
C ASP A 49 -2.57 4.83 -17.02
N ALA A 50 -1.68 4.86 -16.03
CA ALA A 50 -0.46 5.67 -16.09
C ALA A 50 0.67 5.08 -15.23
N VAL A 51 1.90 5.36 -15.66
CA VAL A 51 3.13 5.02 -14.95
C VAL A 51 3.89 6.30 -14.66
N ALA A 52 4.41 6.44 -13.45
CA ALA A 52 5.23 7.56 -13.03
C ALA A 52 6.66 7.12 -12.70
N LEU A 53 7.63 7.95 -13.08
CA LEU A 53 9.00 7.88 -12.60
C LEU A 53 9.27 9.05 -11.65
N GLY A 54 9.69 8.74 -10.44
CA GLY A 54 10.13 9.70 -9.43
C GLY A 54 11.66 9.73 -9.38
N PHE A 55 12.25 10.85 -9.75
CA PHE A 55 13.71 11.03 -9.73
C PHE A 55 14.13 11.75 -8.45
N ARG A 56 14.76 11.00 -7.53
CA ARG A 56 15.35 11.59 -6.34
C ARG A 56 16.68 12.24 -6.68
N HIS A 57 16.84 13.50 -6.31
CA HIS A 57 18.08 14.25 -6.53
C HIS A 57 18.53 14.94 -5.23
N LEU A 58 19.86 15.00 -5.03
CA LEU A 58 20.46 15.50 -3.79
C LEU A 58 20.86 16.98 -3.88
N ASP A 59 21.00 17.49 -5.10
CA ASP A 59 21.30 18.90 -5.39
C ASP A 59 20.25 19.44 -6.37
N PRO A 60 20.02 20.75 -6.43
CA PRO A 60 19.13 21.35 -7.44
C PRO A 60 19.51 20.91 -8.86
N LEU A 61 18.52 20.54 -9.66
CA LEU A 61 18.73 20.19 -11.06
C LEU A 61 18.97 21.45 -11.89
N SER A 62 19.87 21.35 -12.90
CA SER A 62 19.96 22.36 -13.94
C SER A 62 18.68 22.33 -14.82
N PRO A 63 18.31 23.45 -15.48
CA PRO A 63 17.21 23.43 -16.44
C PRO A 63 17.38 22.35 -17.52
N ALA A 64 18.61 22.16 -18.00
CA ALA A 64 18.92 21.16 -19.03
C ALA A 64 18.69 19.73 -18.52
N ASP A 65 19.08 19.40 -17.27
CA ASP A 65 18.83 18.10 -16.67
C ASP A 65 17.32 17.86 -16.48
N GLN A 66 16.59 18.88 -16.00
CA GLN A 66 15.13 18.77 -15.84
C GLN A 66 14.43 18.57 -17.17
N ASP A 67 14.81 19.33 -18.21
CA ASP A 67 14.26 19.19 -19.56
C ASP A 67 14.52 17.78 -20.14
N ALA A 68 15.72 17.22 -19.92
CA ALA A 68 16.06 15.89 -20.36
C ALA A 68 15.21 14.80 -19.67
N LEU A 69 14.99 14.91 -18.35
CA LEU A 69 14.12 13.99 -17.60
C LEU A 69 12.67 14.07 -18.08
N VAL A 70 12.16 15.28 -18.26
CA VAL A 70 10.79 15.52 -18.76
C VAL A 70 10.64 15.00 -20.19
N ALA A 71 11.60 15.28 -21.07
CA ALA A 71 11.58 14.81 -22.46
C ALA A 71 11.53 13.28 -22.52
N PHE A 72 12.39 12.61 -21.76
CA PHE A 72 12.39 11.16 -21.68
C PHE A 72 11.04 10.60 -21.24
N CYS A 73 10.47 11.13 -20.15
CA CYS A 73 9.18 10.67 -19.66
C CYS A 73 8.06 10.89 -20.68
N ARG A 74 8.02 12.08 -21.30
CA ARG A 74 7.03 12.42 -22.33
C ARG A 74 7.08 11.50 -23.54
N GLU A 75 8.29 11.27 -24.09
CA GLU A 75 8.52 10.42 -25.25
C GLU A 75 8.13 8.95 -25.00
N ASN A 76 8.21 8.51 -23.76
CA ASN A 76 7.90 7.15 -23.35
C ASN A 76 6.49 6.98 -22.73
N GLY A 77 5.65 8.02 -22.75
CA GLY A 77 4.29 7.97 -22.19
C GLY A 77 4.26 7.85 -20.66
N LEU A 78 5.30 8.32 -19.98
CA LEU A 78 5.46 8.24 -18.53
C LEU A 78 5.20 9.62 -17.89
N GLN A 79 4.73 9.63 -16.66
CA GLN A 79 4.71 10.84 -15.84
C GLN A 79 6.07 11.06 -15.19
N CYS A 80 6.49 12.31 -15.05
CA CYS A 80 7.76 12.69 -14.43
C CYS A 80 7.52 13.40 -13.11
N TYR A 81 8.13 12.87 -12.05
CA TYR A 81 8.14 13.45 -10.72
C TYR A 81 9.57 13.72 -10.28
N LEU A 82 9.78 14.78 -9.51
CA LEU A 82 11.05 15.11 -8.88
C LEU A 82 10.93 15.01 -7.36
N GLN A 83 12.00 14.56 -6.72
CA GLN A 83 12.12 14.47 -5.25
C GLN A 83 13.38 15.16 -4.78
N PRO A 84 13.34 16.46 -4.48
CA PRO A 84 14.50 17.19 -3.98
C PRO A 84 14.87 16.94 -2.52
N GLY A 85 14.00 16.28 -1.76
CA GLY A 85 14.19 16.05 -0.32
C GLY A 85 13.56 14.76 0.17
N ASN A 86 12.72 14.85 1.19
CA ASN A 86 11.96 13.73 1.72
C ASN A 86 10.71 13.44 0.85
N GLU A 87 9.91 12.44 1.25
CA GLU A 87 8.70 12.03 0.52
C GLU A 87 7.67 13.15 0.32
N SER A 88 7.58 14.11 1.26
CA SER A 88 6.65 15.24 1.16
C SER A 88 7.05 16.27 0.09
N THR A 89 8.26 16.17 -0.46
CA THR A 89 8.76 17.07 -1.52
C THR A 89 8.57 16.49 -2.92
N VAL A 90 8.04 15.30 -3.05
CA VAL A 90 7.75 14.67 -4.35
C VAL A 90 6.65 15.47 -5.03
N HIS A 91 6.93 15.95 -6.24
CA HIS A 91 6.01 16.74 -7.04
C HIS A 91 6.13 16.41 -8.52
N ARG A 92 5.01 16.54 -9.22
CA ARG A 92 4.97 16.27 -10.66
C ARG A 92 5.50 17.48 -11.47
N VAL A 93 6.33 17.17 -12.45
CA VAL A 93 6.80 18.15 -13.45
C VAL A 93 6.27 17.84 -14.85
N TRP A 94 5.76 16.63 -15.10
CA TRP A 94 5.11 16.24 -16.34
C TRP A 94 4.05 15.14 -16.10
N PRO A 95 2.84 15.23 -16.69
CA PRO A 95 2.29 16.40 -17.40
C PRO A 95 2.06 17.59 -16.44
N GLU A 96 2.06 18.79 -16.97
CA GLU A 96 1.90 20.02 -16.17
C GLU A 96 0.47 20.19 -15.62
N GLN A 97 -0.51 19.59 -16.30
CA GLN A 97 -1.93 19.73 -15.98
C GLN A 97 -2.53 18.41 -15.45
N GLY A 98 -3.67 18.54 -14.78
CA GLY A 98 -4.41 17.42 -14.18
C GLY A 98 -4.05 17.17 -12.72
N GLU A 99 -4.77 16.28 -12.07
CA GLU A 99 -4.51 15.87 -10.68
C GLU A 99 -3.16 15.16 -10.55
N GLU A 100 -2.43 15.44 -9.48
CA GLU A 100 -1.20 14.72 -9.14
C GLU A 100 -1.53 13.38 -8.48
N ARG A 101 -2.25 12.55 -9.21
CA ARG A 101 -2.68 11.22 -8.74
C ARG A 101 -2.49 10.19 -9.83
N LEU A 102 -2.20 8.97 -9.38
CA LEU A 102 -2.39 7.73 -10.11
C LEU A 102 -3.61 7.02 -9.55
N TYR A 103 -4.19 6.12 -10.33
CA TYR A 103 -5.43 5.43 -9.98
C TYR A 103 -5.30 3.94 -10.20
N TYR A 104 -5.92 3.15 -9.31
CA TYR A 104 -6.18 1.75 -9.55
C TYR A 104 -7.60 1.39 -9.10
N ARG A 105 -8.14 0.31 -9.65
CA ARG A 105 -9.52 -0.09 -9.39
C ARG A 105 -9.61 -1.47 -8.76
N HIS A 106 -10.63 -1.62 -7.91
CA HIS A 106 -11.15 -2.92 -7.48
C HIS A 106 -12.50 -3.15 -8.17
N PRO A 107 -12.53 -3.80 -9.34
CA PRO A 107 -13.74 -3.90 -10.16
C PRO A 107 -14.90 -4.64 -9.46
N GLN A 108 -14.58 -5.65 -8.63
CA GLN A 108 -15.58 -6.43 -7.89
C GLN A 108 -16.31 -5.62 -6.79
N ALA A 109 -15.72 -4.54 -6.33
CA ALA A 109 -16.31 -3.64 -5.35
C ALA A 109 -16.82 -2.33 -5.99
N ASP A 110 -16.58 -2.13 -7.28
CA ASP A 110 -16.87 -0.89 -8.00
C ASP A 110 -16.28 0.33 -7.29
N VAL A 111 -14.97 0.29 -7.00
CA VAL A 111 -14.24 1.40 -6.38
C VAL A 111 -12.98 1.75 -7.14
N GLU A 112 -12.69 3.05 -7.17
CA GLU A 112 -11.47 3.63 -7.71
C GLU A 112 -10.65 4.25 -6.59
N MET A 113 -9.39 3.86 -6.51
CA MET A 113 -8.44 4.30 -5.52
C MET A 113 -7.46 5.29 -6.14
N ALA A 114 -7.40 6.49 -5.59
CA ALA A 114 -6.41 7.51 -5.95
C ALA A 114 -5.20 7.38 -5.01
N PHE A 115 -4.00 7.55 -5.55
CA PHE A 115 -2.77 7.56 -4.76
C PHE A 115 -1.74 8.52 -5.37
N HIS A 116 -0.83 9.00 -4.54
CA HIS A 116 0.33 9.74 -4.98
C HIS A 116 1.51 8.77 -5.21
N PRO A 117 2.44 9.00 -6.17
CA PRO A 117 3.58 8.10 -6.39
C PRO A 117 4.44 7.79 -5.16
N SER A 118 4.44 8.65 -4.14
CA SER A 118 5.11 8.39 -2.86
C SER A 118 4.27 7.59 -1.86
N ASP A 119 2.98 7.35 -2.13
CA ASP A 119 2.13 6.58 -1.24
C ASP A 119 2.45 5.07 -1.38
N PHE A 120 2.39 4.35 -0.26
CA PHE A 120 2.50 2.90 -0.32
C PHE A 120 1.27 2.29 -1.00
N THR A 121 1.50 1.46 -2.00
CA THR A 121 0.48 0.61 -2.65
C THR A 121 1.02 -0.81 -2.82
N GLN A 122 0.12 -1.79 -2.94
CA GLN A 122 0.50 -3.18 -3.23
C GLN A 122 1.14 -3.27 -4.62
N VAL A 123 2.38 -3.75 -4.68
CA VAL A 123 3.21 -3.72 -5.91
C VAL A 123 2.67 -4.60 -7.05
N ASN A 124 1.90 -5.65 -6.71
CA ASN A 124 1.29 -6.54 -7.68
C ASN A 124 -0.22 -6.29 -7.77
N ALA A 125 -0.63 -5.48 -8.73
CA ALA A 125 -2.02 -5.08 -8.92
C ALA A 125 -2.96 -6.28 -9.15
N GLU A 126 -2.51 -7.33 -9.86
CA GLU A 126 -3.30 -8.54 -10.13
C GLU A 126 -3.58 -9.33 -8.84
N ILE A 127 -2.56 -9.52 -8.02
CA ILE A 127 -2.71 -10.17 -6.72
C ILE A 127 -3.56 -9.31 -5.78
N ASN A 128 -3.34 -7.99 -5.75
CA ASN A 128 -4.15 -7.08 -4.93
C ASN A 128 -5.64 -7.15 -5.28
N ARG A 129 -5.99 -7.20 -6.57
CA ARG A 129 -7.39 -7.35 -7.04
C ARG A 129 -8.04 -8.67 -6.64
N ARG A 130 -7.24 -9.71 -6.37
CA ARG A 130 -7.73 -11.01 -5.88
C ARG A 130 -7.73 -11.06 -4.35
N MET A 131 -6.72 -10.48 -3.73
CA MET A 131 -6.53 -10.48 -2.27
C MET A 131 -7.65 -9.73 -1.55
N VAL A 132 -8.01 -8.53 -2.03
CA VAL A 132 -9.03 -7.71 -1.38
C VAL A 132 -10.40 -8.39 -1.35
N PRO A 133 -10.96 -8.88 -2.46
CA PRO A 133 -12.22 -9.63 -2.42
C PRO A 133 -12.14 -10.89 -1.57
N LEU A 134 -11.05 -11.65 -1.67
CA LEU A 134 -10.84 -12.86 -0.85
C LEU A 134 -10.86 -12.53 0.65
N ALA A 135 -10.18 -11.48 1.07
CA ALA A 135 -10.18 -11.06 2.47
C ALA A 135 -11.60 -10.73 2.97
N LEU A 136 -12.38 -9.99 2.16
CA LEU A 136 -13.76 -9.63 2.50
C LEU A 136 -14.71 -10.83 2.50
N GLU A 137 -14.48 -11.81 1.63
CA GLU A 137 -15.22 -13.08 1.59
C GLU A 137 -14.90 -13.94 2.82
N LEU A 138 -13.63 -14.07 3.18
CA LEU A 138 -13.19 -14.78 4.38
C LEU A 138 -13.73 -14.13 5.66
N LEU A 139 -13.82 -12.80 5.71
CA LEU A 139 -14.45 -12.07 6.80
C LEU A 139 -15.98 -12.21 6.80
N GLU A 140 -16.59 -12.70 5.73
CA GLU A 140 -18.06 -12.77 5.57
C GLU A 140 -18.72 -11.42 5.88
N VAL A 141 -18.18 -10.33 5.32
CA VAL A 141 -18.72 -8.99 5.57
C VAL A 141 -20.16 -8.86 5.10
N GLN A 142 -21.06 -8.41 5.99
CA GLN A 142 -22.49 -8.23 5.78
C GLN A 142 -22.90 -6.80 6.09
N ALA A 143 -24.07 -6.38 5.58
CA ALA A 143 -24.56 -5.02 5.68
C ALA A 143 -24.84 -4.52 7.12
N HIS A 144 -24.85 -5.38 8.11
CA HIS A 144 -25.02 -5.03 9.52
C HIS A 144 -23.72 -4.98 10.32
N HIS A 145 -22.60 -5.43 9.75
CA HIS A 145 -21.31 -5.51 10.46
C HIS A 145 -20.63 -4.14 10.58
N GLN A 146 -19.98 -3.93 11.73
CA GLN A 146 -18.95 -2.93 11.91
C GLN A 146 -17.58 -3.59 11.65
N VAL A 147 -16.80 -3.00 10.77
CA VAL A 147 -15.48 -3.52 10.36
C VAL A 147 -14.38 -2.61 10.88
N LEU A 148 -13.33 -3.20 11.44
CA LEU A 148 -12.10 -2.51 11.77
C LEU A 148 -10.99 -2.95 10.82
N ASP A 149 -10.35 -2.00 10.16
CA ASP A 149 -9.21 -2.20 9.27
C ASP A 149 -7.96 -1.54 9.88
N LEU A 150 -7.06 -2.36 10.41
CA LEU A 150 -5.84 -1.92 11.09
C LEU A 150 -4.66 -1.97 10.12
N PHE A 151 -3.82 -0.91 10.12
CA PHE A 151 -2.78 -0.65 9.14
C PHE A 151 -3.37 -0.40 7.74
N CYS A 152 -4.46 0.36 7.71
CA CYS A 152 -5.31 0.48 6.53
C CYS A 152 -4.68 1.24 5.35
N GLY A 153 -3.55 1.92 5.54
CA GLY A 153 -2.93 2.76 4.52
C GLY A 153 -3.91 3.80 3.98
N LEU A 154 -3.99 3.89 2.66
CA LEU A 154 -4.93 4.76 1.94
C LEU A 154 -6.35 4.18 1.80
N GLY A 155 -6.64 3.06 2.50
CA GLY A 155 -7.95 2.43 2.51
C GLY A 155 -8.13 1.28 1.52
N ASN A 156 -7.05 0.56 1.18
CA ASN A 156 -7.07 -0.53 0.18
C ASN A 156 -8.12 -1.61 0.47
N PHE A 157 -8.36 -1.93 1.74
CA PHE A 157 -9.44 -2.82 2.19
C PHE A 157 -10.64 -2.04 2.73
N THR A 158 -10.41 -0.91 3.42
CA THR A 158 -11.46 -0.07 4.03
C THR A 158 -12.53 0.34 3.01
N ILE A 159 -12.10 0.86 1.85
CA ILE A 159 -13.02 1.39 0.83
C ILE A 159 -13.88 0.29 0.20
N PRO A 160 -13.32 -0.86 -0.25
CA PRO A 160 -14.13 -1.99 -0.71
C PRO A 160 -15.03 -2.59 0.39
N ALA A 161 -14.57 -2.65 1.65
CA ALA A 161 -15.38 -3.16 2.75
C ALA A 161 -16.61 -2.28 3.01
N ALA A 162 -16.47 -0.97 2.88
CA ALA A 162 -17.56 0.00 3.10
C ALA A 162 -18.73 -0.16 2.11
N ARG A 163 -18.51 -0.76 0.93
CA ARG A 163 -19.59 -1.12 -0.01
C ARG A 163 -20.52 -2.22 0.53
N ARG A 164 -20.07 -2.97 1.53
CA ARG A 164 -20.77 -4.15 2.05
C ARG A 164 -21.19 -4.02 3.51
N ALA A 165 -20.47 -3.22 4.31
CA ALA A 165 -20.62 -3.10 5.75
C ALA A 165 -21.57 -1.96 6.16
N ALA A 166 -22.08 -2.01 7.39
CA ALA A 166 -22.80 -0.89 8.02
C ALA A 166 -21.86 0.29 8.29
N GLY A 167 -20.63 0.01 8.72
CA GLY A 167 -19.59 1.00 8.93
C GLY A 167 -18.21 0.39 8.93
N VAL A 168 -17.22 1.16 8.52
CA VAL A 168 -15.82 0.74 8.53
C VAL A 168 -14.96 1.82 9.20
N VAL A 169 -14.10 1.36 10.10
CA VAL A 169 -13.07 2.21 10.71
C VAL A 169 -11.71 1.75 10.23
N GLY A 170 -10.98 2.64 9.56
CA GLY A 170 -9.58 2.46 9.19
C GLY A 170 -8.65 3.14 10.17
N VAL A 171 -7.60 2.47 10.60
CA VAL A 171 -6.57 3.05 11.48
C VAL A 171 -5.20 2.89 10.84
N GLU A 172 -4.46 3.97 10.79
CA GLU A 172 -3.17 4.07 10.11
C GLU A 172 -2.26 5.07 10.82
N ALA A 173 -0.97 4.81 10.87
CA ALA A 173 -0.02 5.69 11.56
C ALA A 173 0.23 7.02 10.82
N SER A 174 0.16 7.01 9.50
CA SER A 174 0.46 8.17 8.66
C SER A 174 -0.75 9.09 8.47
N ASP A 175 -0.66 10.33 8.96
CA ASP A 175 -1.67 11.37 8.68
C ASP A 175 -1.90 11.61 7.18
N ALA A 176 -0.86 11.44 6.35
CA ALA A 176 -0.97 11.58 4.90
C ALA A 176 -1.85 10.47 4.31
N MET A 177 -1.66 9.22 4.76
CA MET A 177 -2.48 8.08 4.34
C MET A 177 -3.91 8.21 4.83
N VAL A 178 -4.13 8.66 6.07
CA VAL A 178 -5.47 8.96 6.59
C VAL A 178 -6.20 10.00 5.73
N ARG A 179 -5.53 11.10 5.36
CA ARG A 179 -6.10 12.08 4.44
C ARG A 179 -6.43 11.47 3.07
N ARG A 180 -5.56 10.60 2.56
CA ARG A 180 -5.78 9.86 1.31
C ARG A 180 -6.98 8.91 1.42
N GLY A 181 -7.14 8.24 2.56
CA GLY A 181 -8.31 7.41 2.84
C GLY A 181 -9.62 8.19 2.75
N TYR A 182 -9.68 9.38 3.35
CA TYR A 182 -10.84 10.27 3.22
C TYR A 182 -11.05 10.80 1.80
N GLU A 183 -9.97 11.07 1.04
CA GLU A 183 -10.07 11.43 -0.38
C GLU A 183 -10.70 10.27 -1.18
N ASN A 184 -10.25 9.04 -0.94
CA ASN A 184 -10.79 7.84 -1.59
C ASN A 184 -12.24 7.56 -1.19
N ALA A 185 -12.61 7.76 0.07
CA ALA A 185 -14.00 7.65 0.51
C ALA A 185 -14.92 8.61 -0.25
N ARG A 186 -14.54 9.89 -0.32
CA ARG A 186 -15.31 10.92 -1.06
C ARG A 186 -15.40 10.62 -2.55
N ARG A 187 -14.29 10.18 -3.17
CA ARG A 187 -14.23 9.79 -4.59
C ARG A 187 -15.23 8.67 -4.92
N ASN A 188 -15.44 7.76 -4.00
CA ASN A 188 -16.34 6.64 -4.14
C ASN A 188 -17.75 6.87 -3.58
N GLY A 189 -18.06 8.09 -3.11
CA GLY A 189 -19.37 8.44 -2.55
C GLY A 189 -19.71 7.68 -1.27
N LEU A 190 -18.70 7.34 -0.43
CA LEU A 190 -18.87 6.59 0.80
C LEU A 190 -18.91 7.53 1.99
N GLU A 191 -19.96 7.40 2.83
CA GLU A 191 -20.18 8.20 4.06
C GLU A 191 -20.05 7.34 5.34
N ASN A 192 -20.02 6.01 5.19
CA ASN A 192 -19.97 5.05 6.28
C ASN A 192 -18.54 4.62 6.65
N VAL A 193 -17.56 5.49 6.45
CA VAL A 193 -16.16 5.26 6.78
C VAL A 193 -15.61 6.34 7.71
N ALA A 194 -14.75 5.93 8.65
CA ALA A 194 -13.97 6.83 9.46
C ALA A 194 -12.50 6.40 9.44
N PHE A 195 -11.59 7.35 9.34
CA PHE A 195 -10.15 7.09 9.41
C PHE A 195 -9.53 7.78 10.62
N HIS A 196 -8.61 7.11 11.29
CA HIS A 196 -7.91 7.62 12.46
C HIS A 196 -6.41 7.46 12.31
N ALA A 197 -5.66 8.51 12.64
CA ALA A 197 -4.21 8.44 12.73
C ALA A 197 -3.81 7.90 14.10
N TRP A 198 -3.11 6.78 14.15
CA TRP A 198 -2.59 6.20 15.38
C TRP A 198 -1.42 5.24 15.11
N ASP A 199 -0.39 5.30 15.96
CA ASP A 199 0.69 4.33 15.95
C ASP A 199 0.20 3.01 16.58
N LEU A 200 -0.02 2.00 15.72
CA LEU A 200 -0.56 0.70 16.10
C LEU A 200 0.44 -0.23 16.82
N ASP A 201 1.70 0.19 16.95
CA ASP A 201 2.67 -0.46 17.84
C ASP A 201 2.48 -0.01 19.31
N SER A 202 1.53 0.89 19.57
CA SER A 202 1.21 1.41 20.90
C SER A 202 -0.25 1.14 21.29
N GLU A 203 -0.49 1.02 22.61
CA GLU A 203 -1.84 0.85 23.16
C GLU A 203 -2.69 2.11 22.89
N PRO A 204 -3.87 2.00 22.23
CA PRO A 204 -4.68 3.15 21.82
C PRO A 204 -5.50 3.75 22.97
N LYS A 205 -4.81 4.18 24.04
CA LYS A 205 -5.43 4.76 25.22
C LYS A 205 -6.23 6.02 24.87
N GLY A 206 -7.50 6.01 25.25
CA GLY A 206 -8.39 7.16 25.09
C GLY A 206 -8.95 7.34 23.68
N GLN A 207 -8.55 6.53 22.71
CA GLN A 207 -9.02 6.64 21.34
C GLN A 207 -10.48 6.21 21.22
N PRO A 208 -11.35 7.01 20.59
CA PRO A 208 -12.78 6.68 20.45
C PRO A 208 -13.02 5.37 19.70
N TRP A 209 -12.26 5.12 18.63
CA TRP A 209 -12.36 3.90 17.84
C TRP A 209 -11.99 2.64 18.64
N ALA A 210 -11.05 2.73 19.58
CA ALA A 210 -10.62 1.60 20.39
C ALA A 210 -11.66 1.16 21.46
N ARG A 211 -12.71 1.98 21.69
CA ARG A 211 -13.81 1.68 22.63
C ARG A 211 -15.03 1.08 21.93
N GLN A 212 -15.04 1.03 20.62
CA GLN A 212 -16.11 0.46 19.82
C GLN A 212 -15.99 -1.06 19.71
N ARG A 213 -17.05 -1.72 19.31
CA ARG A 213 -17.06 -3.14 18.99
C ARG A 213 -17.11 -3.32 17.48
N TYR A 214 -16.40 -4.34 17.02
CA TYR A 214 -16.30 -4.67 15.60
C TYR A 214 -16.41 -6.18 15.44
N GLU A 215 -17.41 -6.65 14.72
CA GLU A 215 -17.61 -8.06 14.46
C GLU A 215 -16.53 -8.63 13.53
N ARG A 216 -15.99 -7.79 12.68
CA ARG A 216 -15.01 -8.14 11.65
C ARG A 216 -13.78 -7.27 11.76
N VAL A 217 -12.61 -7.90 11.76
CA VAL A 217 -11.33 -7.18 11.84
C VAL A 217 -10.38 -7.65 10.74
N LEU A 218 -9.74 -6.71 10.08
CA LEU A 218 -8.68 -6.94 9.12
C LEU A 218 -7.38 -6.35 9.65
N LEU A 219 -6.28 -7.08 9.45
CA LEU A 219 -4.93 -6.64 9.76
C LEU A 219 -4.04 -6.86 8.53
N ASP A 220 -3.32 -5.82 8.12
CA ASP A 220 -2.28 -5.87 7.09
C ASP A 220 -1.01 -5.12 7.58
N PRO A 221 -0.36 -5.62 8.66
CA PRO A 221 0.71 -4.91 9.33
C PRO A 221 2.03 -4.95 8.55
N PRO A 222 2.99 -4.07 8.91
CA PRO A 222 4.36 -4.15 8.45
C PRO A 222 5.04 -5.45 8.91
N ARG A 223 6.29 -5.65 8.49
CA ARG A 223 7.09 -6.86 8.80
C ARG A 223 7.27 -7.16 10.29
N SER A 224 7.09 -6.18 11.16
CA SER A 224 7.11 -6.33 12.63
C SER A 224 5.93 -7.15 13.16
N GLY A 225 4.84 -7.26 12.38
CA GLY A 225 3.58 -7.84 12.81
C GLY A 225 2.72 -6.84 13.57
N ALA A 226 1.68 -7.34 14.26
CA ALA A 226 0.65 -6.54 14.94
C ALA A 226 0.42 -6.96 16.39
N LEU A 227 1.47 -7.31 17.12
CA LEU A 227 1.36 -7.95 18.44
C LEU A 227 0.48 -7.17 19.43
N GLU A 228 0.62 -5.85 19.49
CA GLU A 228 -0.17 -5.01 20.42
C GLU A 228 -1.66 -5.02 20.04
N MET A 229 -1.96 -4.90 18.76
CA MET A 229 -3.35 -4.93 18.28
C MET A 229 -3.98 -6.32 18.45
N VAL A 230 -3.24 -7.39 18.18
CA VAL A 230 -3.67 -8.78 18.39
C VAL A 230 -4.10 -9.02 19.83
N ARG A 231 -3.39 -8.45 20.79
CA ARG A 231 -3.73 -8.54 22.22
C ARG A 231 -5.07 -7.89 22.57
N MET A 232 -5.51 -6.94 21.76
CA MET A 232 -6.77 -6.20 21.98
C MET A 232 -7.99 -6.82 21.29
N MET A 233 -7.82 -7.84 20.44
CA MET A 233 -8.93 -8.43 19.67
C MET A 233 -10.14 -8.85 20.51
N PRO A 234 -9.99 -9.45 21.71
CA PRO A 234 -11.14 -9.77 22.56
C PRO A 234 -11.92 -8.54 23.02
N GLN A 235 -11.25 -7.39 23.23
CA GLN A 235 -11.88 -6.14 23.67
C GLN A 235 -12.70 -5.52 22.55
N PHE A 236 -12.24 -5.62 21.30
CA PHE A 236 -13.00 -5.19 20.12
C PHE A 236 -14.23 -6.05 19.88
N GLY A 237 -14.29 -7.26 20.44
CA GLY A 237 -15.41 -8.17 20.26
C GLY A 237 -15.37 -8.89 18.91
N ALA A 238 -14.21 -8.91 18.24
CA ALA A 238 -14.04 -9.50 16.93
C ALA A 238 -14.47 -10.98 16.92
N GLU A 239 -15.37 -11.34 16.01
CA GLU A 239 -15.83 -12.70 15.79
C GLU A 239 -14.98 -13.40 14.73
N LYS A 240 -14.61 -12.66 13.68
CA LYS A 240 -13.73 -13.11 12.61
C LYS A 240 -12.62 -12.09 12.38
N LEU A 241 -11.41 -12.61 12.12
CA LEU A 241 -10.25 -11.80 11.73
C LEU A 241 -9.63 -12.38 10.47
N VAL A 242 -9.25 -11.50 9.58
CA VAL A 242 -8.31 -11.82 8.49
C VAL A 242 -7.02 -11.07 8.76
N TYR A 243 -5.91 -11.81 8.67
CA TYR A 243 -4.56 -11.29 8.84
C TYR A 243 -3.79 -11.52 7.55
N VAL A 244 -3.43 -10.45 6.87
CA VAL A 244 -2.51 -10.45 5.72
C VAL A 244 -1.10 -10.17 6.25
N SER A 245 -0.08 -10.83 5.71
CA SER A 245 1.30 -10.66 6.21
C SER A 245 2.35 -10.98 5.17
N CYS A 246 3.29 -10.06 4.98
CA CYS A 246 4.50 -10.28 4.19
C CYS A 246 5.65 -10.96 4.99
N ASN A 247 5.40 -11.38 6.24
CA ASN A 247 6.38 -12.05 7.09
C ASN A 247 5.75 -13.23 7.85
N PRO A 248 5.88 -14.46 7.34
CA PRO A 248 5.31 -15.65 7.98
C PRO A 248 5.76 -15.89 9.43
N ALA A 249 6.95 -15.44 9.82
CA ALA A 249 7.46 -15.64 11.18
C ALA A 249 6.71 -14.75 12.20
N THR A 250 6.43 -13.49 11.85
CA THR A 250 5.63 -12.61 12.71
C THR A 250 4.16 -13.02 12.69
N LEU A 251 3.62 -13.46 11.56
CA LEU A 251 2.28 -14.05 11.50
C LEU A 251 2.15 -15.26 12.45
N ALA A 252 3.13 -16.17 12.45
CA ALA A 252 3.10 -17.34 13.34
C ALA A 252 3.12 -16.96 14.83
N ARG A 253 3.94 -15.94 15.20
CA ARG A 253 3.95 -15.38 16.56
C ARG A 253 2.59 -14.81 16.94
N ASP A 254 2.03 -13.96 16.10
CA ASP A 254 0.76 -13.26 16.35
C ASP A 254 -0.43 -14.25 16.34
N ALA A 255 -0.38 -15.28 15.49
CA ALA A 255 -1.35 -16.38 15.49
C ALA A 255 -1.34 -17.15 16.82
N GLY A 256 -0.17 -17.42 17.39
CA GLY A 256 -0.04 -18.03 18.71
C GLY A 256 -0.71 -17.19 19.80
N GLU A 257 -0.55 -15.88 19.75
CA GLU A 257 -1.18 -14.94 20.68
C GLU A 257 -2.72 -14.89 20.51
N LEU A 258 -3.22 -14.91 19.25
CA LEU A 258 -4.66 -15.00 18.96
C LEU A 258 -5.26 -16.30 19.52
N VAL A 259 -4.59 -17.43 19.31
CA VAL A 259 -5.05 -18.73 19.82
C VAL A 259 -5.11 -18.73 21.36
N ALA A 260 -4.12 -18.17 22.02
CA ALA A 260 -4.10 -18.02 23.48
C ALA A 260 -5.24 -17.14 24.00
N ARG A 261 -5.80 -16.27 23.16
CA ARG A 261 -6.91 -15.33 23.47
C ARG A 261 -8.29 -15.84 23.02
N GLY A 262 -8.41 -17.11 22.66
CA GLY A 262 -9.69 -17.74 22.36
C GLY A 262 -10.09 -17.69 20.89
N TYR A 263 -9.15 -17.45 19.99
CA TYR A 263 -9.38 -17.59 18.54
C TYR A 263 -8.89 -18.96 18.05
N ARG A 264 -9.41 -19.40 16.93
CA ARG A 264 -8.98 -20.59 16.20
C ARG A 264 -8.51 -20.18 14.82
N LEU A 265 -7.33 -20.62 14.41
CA LEU A 265 -6.89 -20.55 13.02
C LEU A 265 -7.76 -21.50 12.20
N SER A 266 -8.60 -20.95 11.32
CA SER A 266 -9.57 -21.69 10.51
C SER A 266 -9.10 -21.92 9.08
N GLY A 267 -8.17 -21.10 8.61
CA GLY A 267 -7.58 -21.23 7.29
C GLY A 267 -6.31 -20.41 7.17
N ALA A 268 -5.42 -20.85 6.29
CA ALA A 268 -4.24 -20.08 5.89
C ALA A 268 -3.88 -20.40 4.46
N GLY A 269 -3.35 -19.39 3.76
CA GLY A 269 -2.90 -19.49 2.38
C GLY A 269 -1.73 -18.58 2.11
N VAL A 270 -1.13 -18.74 0.94
CA VAL A 270 -0.03 -17.91 0.45
C VAL A 270 -0.36 -17.32 -0.91
N MET A 271 0.21 -16.15 -1.18
CA MET A 271 0.06 -15.42 -2.43
C MET A 271 1.43 -15.02 -2.95
N ASP A 272 1.64 -15.10 -4.24
CA ASP A 272 2.87 -14.66 -4.89
C ASP A 272 2.80 -13.16 -5.25
N MET A 273 2.81 -12.33 -4.21
CA MET A 273 2.80 -10.87 -4.34
C MET A 273 4.11 -10.34 -4.93
N PHE A 274 5.22 -11.03 -4.68
CA PHE A 274 6.57 -10.61 -5.01
C PHE A 274 7.29 -11.66 -5.86
N PRO A 275 6.86 -11.90 -7.11
CA PRO A 275 7.47 -12.92 -7.96
C PRO A 275 8.97 -12.69 -8.12
N HIS A 276 9.72 -13.78 -8.29
CA HIS A 276 11.19 -13.79 -8.40
C HIS A 276 11.96 -13.30 -7.16
N THR A 277 11.29 -13.21 -6.00
CA THR A 277 11.95 -12.87 -4.73
C THR A 277 11.74 -13.98 -3.69
N ALA A 278 12.42 -13.88 -2.55
CA ALA A 278 12.21 -14.77 -1.41
C ALA A 278 11.04 -14.34 -0.47
N HIS A 279 10.29 -13.32 -0.86
CA HIS A 279 9.18 -12.81 -0.06
C HIS A 279 7.91 -13.60 -0.37
N VAL A 280 7.18 -13.94 0.70
CA VAL A 280 5.90 -14.64 0.61
C VAL A 280 4.85 -13.78 1.30
N GLU A 281 3.77 -13.51 0.60
CA GLU A 281 2.58 -12.93 1.19
C GLU A 281 1.66 -14.03 1.69
N SER A 282 1.12 -13.88 2.89
CA SER A 282 0.27 -14.87 3.53
C SER A 282 -1.07 -14.23 3.92
N ILE A 283 -2.13 -15.02 3.89
CA ILE A 283 -3.43 -14.63 4.42
C ILE A 283 -3.90 -15.71 5.39
N ALA A 284 -4.41 -15.32 6.56
CA ALA A 284 -4.89 -16.24 7.59
C ALA A 284 -6.25 -15.78 8.11
N LEU A 285 -7.15 -16.74 8.32
CA LEU A 285 -8.47 -16.56 8.90
C LEU A 285 -8.51 -17.11 10.31
N PHE A 286 -9.04 -16.32 11.23
CA PHE A 286 -9.29 -16.70 12.61
C PHE A 286 -10.76 -16.48 12.97
N ASP A 287 -11.36 -17.47 13.60
CA ASP A 287 -12.70 -17.41 14.19
C ASP A 287 -12.60 -17.40 15.72
N ARG A 288 -13.45 -16.64 16.37
CA ARG A 288 -13.61 -16.68 17.82
C ARG A 288 -14.23 -18.01 18.22
N ARG A 289 -13.68 -18.63 19.29
CA ARG A 289 -14.22 -19.88 19.86
C ARG A 289 -15.46 -19.62 20.67
#